data_31edf8f1d7173e14af661e628d143746
#
_entry.id   31edf8f1d7173e14af661e628d143746
#
_cell.length_a   1.000
_cell.length_b   1.000
_cell.length_c   1.000
_cell.angle_alpha   90.00
_cell.angle_beta   90.00
_cell.angle_gamma   90.00
#
_symmetry.space_group_name_H-M   'P 1'
#
loop_
_entity.id
_entity.type
_entity.pdbx_description
1 polymer ?
#
loop_
_entity_poly.entity_id
_entity_poly.type
_entity_poly.pdbx_seq_one_letter_code
_entity_poly.pdbx_strand_id
1 'polypeptide(L)'
;IIMNDQRTEKTEIPNWMCREEEYIPSEDREAFLTRSTKSVLSVLAKPRFNEGKDGRFSATPSLKLFYTILYIILTACSENYLFVLIMCAAVTVRLAFFSAASIRQILRGTEGAVLISILLLLPAVFMGNPQTLANITARVYVSVTLVGILSSETSWNKLTGSLRTFHVPPLFIFTLDITLKYISILGEICVDILRAVSLRSVGKNPDKAKSFSGVLGITFLKSSEMAEEMYASMCCRGFTGEYQLKQKYRLCRYDILHI
;
A
#
# COMPACT_ATOMS: atom_id res chain seq x y z
N ILE A 1 15.85 79.35 30.34
CA ILE A 1 14.55 79.36 29.63
C ILE A 1 14.82 78.81 28.21
N ILE A 2 14.72 77.56 27.99
CA ILE A 2 14.68 76.97 26.64
C ILE A 2 13.57 75.94 26.67
N MET A 3 12.49 76.32 26.03
CA MET A 3 11.29 75.47 25.86
C MET A 3 11.50 74.46 24.75
N ASN A 4 11.27 73.29 25.10
CA ASN A 4 11.27 72.01 24.38
C ASN A 4 10.20 72.05 23.26
N ASP A 5 10.62 72.02 21.98
CA ASP A 5 9.77 71.82 20.83
C ASP A 5 9.97 70.35 20.35
N GLN A 6 9.28 69.44 21.00
CA GLN A 6 9.10 68.08 20.49
C GLN A 6 8.01 68.09 19.45
N ARG A 7 8.37 68.24 18.19
CA ARG A 7 7.51 67.89 17.06
C ARG A 7 7.24 66.40 17.14
N THR A 8 6.04 66.07 17.54
CA THR A 8 5.48 64.77 17.29
C THR A 8 5.38 64.57 15.77
N GLU A 9 6.35 63.91 15.20
CA GLU A 9 6.29 63.37 13.85
C GLU A 9 5.12 62.36 13.80
N LYS A 10 3.95 62.84 13.34
CA LYS A 10 2.87 61.98 12.99
C LYS A 10 3.36 61.08 11.85
N THR A 11 3.75 59.86 12.15
CA THR A 11 3.95 58.82 11.16
C THR A 11 2.63 58.63 10.42
N GLU A 12 2.47 59.37 9.30
CA GLU A 12 1.35 59.14 8.40
C GLU A 12 1.48 57.72 7.84
N ILE A 13 0.57 56.86 8.26
CA ILE A 13 0.47 55.48 7.73
C ILE A 13 0.26 55.63 6.22
N PRO A 14 1.11 55.00 5.38
CA PRO A 14 0.99 55.09 3.94
C PRO A 14 -0.39 54.62 3.47
N ASN A 15 -0.98 55.33 2.50
CA ASN A 15 -2.33 55.04 1.99
C ASN A 15 -2.57 53.60 1.52
N TRP A 16 -1.51 52.87 1.17
CA TRP A 16 -1.60 51.46 0.81
C TRP A 16 -1.86 50.56 2.04
N MET A 17 -1.48 50.99 3.25
CA MET A 17 -1.73 50.30 4.51
C MET A 17 -3.17 50.51 5.03
N CYS A 18 -3.85 51.59 4.56
CA CYS A 18 -5.22 51.90 4.93
C CYS A 18 -6.25 51.37 3.94
N ARG A 19 -5.82 50.69 2.86
CA ARG A 19 -6.75 50.02 1.96
C ARG A 19 -7.24 48.76 2.65
N GLU A 20 -8.52 48.70 2.97
CA GLU A 20 -9.19 47.42 3.22
C GLU A 20 -9.11 46.59 1.94
N GLU A 21 -8.32 45.55 1.96
CA GLU A 21 -8.26 44.60 0.85
C GLU A 21 -9.58 43.82 0.88
N GLU A 22 -10.54 44.21 0.02
CA GLU A 22 -11.67 43.35 -0.33
C GLU A 22 -11.18 42.14 -1.17
N TYR A 23 -10.28 41.35 -0.59
CA TYR A 23 -9.93 40.09 -1.19
C TYR A 23 -11.02 39.08 -0.84
N ILE A 24 -11.96 38.90 -1.74
CA ILE A 24 -12.88 37.76 -1.70
C ILE A 24 -12.08 36.58 -2.30
N PRO A 25 -11.60 35.66 -1.47
CA PRO A 25 -10.93 34.46 -2.00
C PRO A 25 -11.95 33.76 -2.89
N SER A 26 -11.62 33.61 -4.17
CA SER A 26 -12.41 32.76 -5.07
C SER A 26 -12.60 31.41 -4.37
N GLU A 27 -13.83 30.89 -4.30
CA GLU A 27 -14.13 29.54 -3.79
C GLU A 27 -13.45 28.48 -4.67
N ASP A 28 -12.16 28.55 -4.74
CA ASP A 28 -11.38 27.54 -5.43
C ASP A 28 -11.18 26.40 -4.45
N ARG A 29 -12.12 25.48 -4.55
CA ARG A 29 -12.08 24.24 -3.85
C ARG A 29 -10.77 23.55 -4.24
N GLU A 30 -9.84 23.52 -3.35
CA GLU A 30 -8.62 22.69 -3.36
C GLU A 30 -8.93 21.19 -3.51
N ALA A 31 -10.05 20.87 -4.19
CA ALA A 31 -10.61 19.54 -4.29
C ALA A 31 -9.62 18.56 -4.92
N PHE A 32 -8.72 19.05 -5.80
CA PHE A 32 -7.75 18.17 -6.45
C PHE A 32 -6.56 17.85 -5.53
N LEU A 33 -5.94 18.86 -4.93
CA LEU A 33 -4.79 18.66 -4.03
C LEU A 33 -5.23 17.94 -2.75
N THR A 34 -6.36 18.32 -2.17
CA THR A 34 -6.95 17.66 -0.99
C THR A 34 -7.38 16.23 -1.30
N ARG A 35 -7.88 15.95 -2.51
CA ARG A 35 -8.22 14.60 -2.94
C ARG A 35 -6.95 13.77 -3.20
N SER A 36 -5.92 14.36 -3.79
CA SER A 36 -4.63 13.71 -4.01
C SER A 36 -3.93 13.39 -2.69
N THR A 37 -3.88 14.33 -1.74
CA THR A 37 -3.32 14.07 -0.40
C THR A 37 -4.10 13.01 0.35
N LYS A 38 -5.43 13.03 0.30
CA LYS A 38 -6.27 11.97 0.89
C LYS A 38 -6.05 10.62 0.22
N SER A 39 -5.89 10.59 -1.11
CA SER A 39 -5.60 9.35 -1.84
C SER A 39 -4.24 8.79 -1.47
N VAL A 40 -3.19 9.61 -1.45
CA VAL A 40 -1.85 9.20 -1.03
C VAL A 40 -1.85 8.75 0.43
N LEU A 41 -2.49 9.51 1.33
CA LEU A 41 -2.66 9.12 2.73
C LEU A 41 -3.43 7.81 2.88
N SER A 42 -4.48 7.57 2.09
CA SER A 42 -5.25 6.32 2.15
C SER A 42 -4.45 5.12 1.64
N VAL A 43 -3.57 5.35 0.66
CA VAL A 43 -2.64 4.32 0.15
C VAL A 43 -1.54 4.06 1.16
N LEU A 44 -1.01 5.09 1.82
CA LEU A 44 0.02 4.97 2.86
C LEU A 44 -0.52 4.47 4.20
N ALA A 45 -1.75 4.80 4.55
CA ALA A 45 -2.40 4.29 5.76
C ALA A 45 -2.72 2.78 5.65
N LYS A 46 -2.97 2.29 4.42
CA LYS A 46 -3.16 0.86 4.20
C LYS A 46 -1.92 0.00 4.44
N PRO A 47 -0.70 0.38 3.99
CA PRO A 47 0.49 -0.39 4.24
C PRO A 47 1.22 -0.01 5.54
N ARG A 48 0.63 0.77 6.45
CA ARG A 48 1.04 0.62 7.85
C ARG A 48 0.75 -0.81 8.23
N PHE A 49 1.47 -1.57 7.45
CA PHE A 49 1.87 -2.95 7.50
C PHE A 49 0.94 -3.65 8.48
N ASN A 50 -0.04 -4.30 7.91
CA ASN A 50 -0.78 -5.30 8.63
C ASN A 50 0.30 -6.03 9.45
N GLU A 51 0.52 -5.59 10.69
CA GLU A 51 1.21 -6.37 11.67
C GLU A 51 0.33 -7.58 11.78
N GLY A 52 0.61 -8.58 10.94
CA GLY A 52 -0.12 -9.82 10.94
C GLY A 52 -0.23 -10.20 12.40
N LYS A 53 -1.43 -10.26 12.93
CA LYS A 53 -1.64 -10.65 14.32
C LYS A 53 -1.19 -12.10 14.40
N ASP A 54 0.11 -12.26 14.68
CA ASP A 54 0.66 -13.57 14.94
C ASP A 54 -0.08 -14.15 16.12
N GLY A 55 -1.03 -15.02 15.84
CA GLY A 55 -1.61 -15.88 16.85
C GLY A 55 -0.48 -16.74 17.42
N ARG A 56 -0.53 -16.99 18.73
CA ARG A 56 0.45 -17.82 19.47
C ARG A 56 0.68 -19.21 18.88
N PHE A 57 -0.14 -19.63 17.90
CA PHE A 57 -0.15 -20.91 17.18
C PHE A 57 0.00 -20.71 15.66
N SER A 58 0.65 -19.64 15.21
CA SER A 58 0.83 -19.38 13.78
C SER A 58 1.91 -20.30 13.21
N ALA A 59 1.56 -21.06 12.17
CA ALA A 59 2.50 -21.86 11.38
C ALA A 59 3.61 -20.97 10.78
N THR A 60 4.76 -21.59 10.46
CA THR A 60 5.88 -20.85 9.87
C THR A 60 5.47 -20.14 8.57
N PRO A 61 5.84 -18.86 8.37
CA PRO A 61 5.42 -18.08 7.21
C PRO A 61 5.79 -18.73 5.86
N SER A 62 6.93 -19.46 5.82
CA SER A 62 7.39 -20.15 4.64
C SER A 62 6.45 -21.29 4.23
N LEU A 63 5.93 -22.05 5.20
CA LEU A 63 4.98 -23.13 4.92
C LEU A 63 3.63 -22.58 4.48
N LYS A 64 3.13 -21.52 5.13
CA LYS A 64 1.89 -20.87 4.71
C LYS A 64 1.94 -20.41 3.25
N LEU A 65 3.03 -19.77 2.88
CA LEU A 65 3.25 -19.31 1.50
C LEU A 65 3.33 -20.50 0.53
N PHE A 66 4.04 -21.57 0.88
CA PHE A 66 4.13 -22.76 0.05
C PHE A 66 2.77 -23.40 -0.17
N TYR A 67 1.98 -23.62 0.89
CA TYR A 67 0.65 -24.22 0.78
C TYR A 67 -0.33 -23.33 0.00
N THR A 68 -0.31 -22.03 0.20
CA THR A 68 -1.20 -21.13 -0.58
C THR A 68 -0.88 -21.20 -2.07
N ILE A 69 0.39 -21.18 -2.46
CA ILE A 69 0.79 -21.34 -3.86
C ILE A 69 0.37 -22.71 -4.38
N LEU A 70 0.64 -23.78 -3.62
CA LEU A 70 0.27 -25.13 -4.00
C LEU A 70 -1.24 -25.28 -4.23
N TYR A 71 -2.08 -24.75 -3.33
CA TYR A 71 -3.53 -24.80 -3.48
C TYR A 71 -4.03 -24.00 -4.67
N ILE A 72 -3.42 -22.84 -4.95
CA ILE A 72 -3.75 -22.03 -6.13
C ILE A 72 -3.43 -22.82 -7.42
N ILE A 73 -2.25 -23.44 -7.50
CA ILE A 73 -1.83 -24.24 -8.65
C ILE A 73 -2.76 -25.46 -8.83
N LEU A 74 -3.06 -26.18 -7.74
CA LEU A 74 -3.97 -27.31 -7.77
C LEU A 74 -5.37 -26.92 -8.26
N THR A 75 -5.88 -25.78 -7.77
CA THR A 75 -7.20 -25.29 -8.21
C THR A 75 -7.17 -24.83 -9.67
N ALA A 76 -6.06 -24.26 -10.14
CA ALA A 76 -5.90 -23.82 -11.52
C ALA A 76 -5.79 -24.99 -12.50
N CYS A 77 -5.06 -26.06 -12.13
CA CYS A 77 -4.83 -27.24 -12.98
C CYS A 77 -5.98 -28.25 -12.96
N SER A 78 -6.90 -28.15 -11.99
CA SER A 78 -8.01 -29.11 -11.88
C SER A 78 -9.05 -28.89 -12.98
N GLU A 79 -9.35 -29.92 -13.74
CA GLU A 79 -10.46 -29.90 -14.74
C GLU A 79 -11.81 -30.24 -14.12
N ASN A 80 -11.83 -30.91 -12.96
CA ASN A 80 -13.04 -31.37 -12.30
C ASN A 80 -13.74 -30.23 -11.54
N TYR A 81 -14.98 -29.91 -11.92
CA TYR A 81 -15.80 -28.92 -11.23
C TYR A 81 -16.06 -29.28 -9.76
N LEU A 82 -16.24 -30.56 -9.43
CA LEU A 82 -16.43 -31.02 -8.05
C LEU A 82 -15.26 -30.69 -7.15
N PHE A 83 -14.04 -30.83 -7.67
CA PHE A 83 -12.82 -30.48 -6.91
C PHE A 83 -12.79 -28.97 -6.59
N VAL A 84 -13.07 -28.11 -7.56
CA VAL A 84 -13.12 -26.66 -7.36
C VAL A 84 -14.19 -26.29 -6.33
N LEU A 85 -15.34 -26.96 -6.33
CA LEU A 85 -16.41 -26.72 -5.37
C LEU A 85 -16.02 -27.15 -3.95
N ILE A 86 -15.35 -28.28 -3.79
CA ILE A 86 -14.80 -28.74 -2.49
C ILE A 86 -13.78 -27.73 -1.98
N MET A 87 -12.88 -27.25 -2.84
CA MET A 87 -11.89 -26.21 -2.47
C MET A 87 -12.56 -24.89 -2.08
N CYS A 88 -13.62 -24.50 -2.78
CA CYS A 88 -14.41 -23.33 -2.43
C CYS A 88 -15.05 -23.48 -1.04
N ALA A 89 -15.63 -24.65 -0.74
CA ALA A 89 -16.18 -24.95 0.59
C ALA A 89 -15.11 -24.95 1.68
N ALA A 90 -13.95 -25.54 1.43
CA ALA A 90 -12.85 -25.57 2.39
C ALA A 90 -12.32 -24.17 2.70
N VAL A 91 -12.15 -23.33 1.68
CA VAL A 91 -11.69 -21.93 1.86
C VAL A 91 -12.71 -21.08 2.59
N THR A 92 -14.02 -21.24 2.31
CA THR A 92 -15.07 -20.53 3.04
C THR A 92 -15.17 -20.96 4.50
N VAL A 93 -15.03 -22.25 4.80
CA VAL A 93 -14.96 -22.76 6.18
C VAL A 93 -13.75 -22.17 6.90
N ARG A 94 -12.58 -22.15 6.24
CA ARG A 94 -11.37 -21.54 6.81
C ARG A 94 -11.52 -20.04 7.07
N LEU A 95 -12.20 -19.33 6.17
CA LEU A 95 -12.51 -17.91 6.34
C LEU A 95 -13.40 -17.66 7.57
N ALA A 96 -14.32 -18.57 7.89
CA ALA A 96 -15.23 -18.44 9.03
C ALA A 96 -14.50 -18.43 10.40
N PHE A 97 -13.29 -18.98 10.50
CA PHE A 97 -12.46 -18.94 11.70
C PHE A 97 -11.78 -17.60 11.96
N PHE A 98 -11.86 -16.65 11.02
CA PHE A 98 -11.24 -15.34 11.15
C PHE A 98 -12.12 -14.33 11.91
N SER A 99 -11.49 -13.26 12.43
CA SER A 99 -12.24 -12.18 13.06
C SER A 99 -13.11 -11.42 12.05
N ALA A 100 -14.27 -10.94 12.48
CA ALA A 100 -15.22 -10.24 11.59
C ALA A 100 -14.63 -9.04 10.82
N ALA A 101 -13.63 -8.37 11.39
CA ALA A 101 -12.95 -7.25 10.73
C ALA A 101 -12.08 -7.73 9.55
N SER A 102 -11.32 -8.81 9.74
CA SER A 102 -10.48 -9.41 8.69
C SER A 102 -11.33 -10.02 7.58
N ILE A 103 -12.42 -10.71 7.94
CA ILE A 103 -13.38 -11.26 6.98
C ILE A 103 -13.92 -10.17 6.06
N ARG A 104 -14.37 -9.05 6.61
CA ARG A 104 -14.93 -7.94 5.83
C ARG A 104 -13.90 -7.33 4.87
N GLN A 105 -12.64 -7.27 5.27
CA GLN A 105 -11.56 -6.74 4.43
C GLN A 105 -11.26 -7.69 3.27
N ILE A 106 -11.14 -9.00 3.54
CA ILE A 106 -10.89 -10.04 2.54
C ILE A 106 -12.07 -10.10 1.56
N LEU A 107 -13.30 -10.11 2.10
CA LEU A 107 -14.52 -10.24 1.30
C LEU A 107 -14.68 -9.09 0.31
N ARG A 108 -14.41 -7.84 0.72
CA ARG A 108 -14.45 -6.70 -0.20
C ARG A 108 -13.50 -6.85 -1.39
N GLY A 109 -12.29 -7.37 -1.15
CA GLY A 109 -11.33 -7.62 -2.23
C GLY A 109 -11.80 -8.75 -3.15
N THR A 110 -12.34 -9.82 -2.56
CA THR A 110 -12.85 -10.97 -3.28
C THR A 110 -14.11 -10.65 -4.09
N GLU A 111 -15.07 -9.92 -3.50
CA GLU A 111 -16.30 -9.48 -4.19
C GLU A 111 -15.96 -8.64 -5.43
N GLY A 112 -15.01 -7.71 -5.32
CA GLY A 112 -14.55 -6.91 -6.45
C GLY A 112 -13.97 -7.77 -7.59
N ALA A 113 -13.11 -8.73 -7.26
CA ALA A 113 -12.51 -9.62 -8.25
C ALA A 113 -13.53 -10.55 -8.90
N VAL A 114 -14.46 -11.10 -8.11
CA VAL A 114 -15.57 -11.95 -8.60
C VAL A 114 -16.48 -11.16 -9.51
N LEU A 115 -16.85 -9.93 -9.14
CA LEU A 115 -17.73 -9.08 -9.95
C LEU A 115 -17.09 -8.76 -11.30
N ILE A 116 -15.81 -8.39 -11.32
CA ILE A 116 -15.07 -8.16 -12.56
C ILE A 116 -14.99 -9.44 -13.40
N SER A 117 -14.76 -10.60 -12.77
CA SER A 117 -14.71 -11.90 -13.47
C SER A 117 -16.04 -12.23 -14.12
N ILE A 118 -17.15 -12.03 -13.42
CA ILE A 118 -18.51 -12.25 -13.97
C ILE A 118 -18.74 -11.30 -15.15
N LEU A 119 -18.40 -10.02 -15.01
CA LEU A 119 -18.59 -9.04 -16.07
C LEU A 119 -17.81 -9.39 -17.36
N LEU A 120 -16.55 -9.84 -17.21
CA LEU A 120 -15.71 -10.24 -18.33
C LEU A 120 -16.17 -11.53 -19.01
N LEU A 121 -16.73 -12.46 -18.24
CA LEU A 121 -17.19 -13.76 -18.75
C LEU A 121 -18.66 -13.76 -19.19
N LEU A 122 -19.38 -12.65 -19.02
CA LEU A 122 -20.75 -12.50 -19.45
C LEU A 122 -20.98 -12.85 -20.94
N PRO A 123 -20.10 -12.48 -21.90
CA PRO A 123 -20.22 -12.91 -23.28
C PRO A 123 -20.19 -14.43 -23.48
N ALA A 124 -19.47 -15.17 -22.62
CA ALA A 124 -19.38 -16.63 -22.71
C ALA A 124 -20.71 -17.32 -22.45
N VAL A 125 -21.56 -16.71 -21.63
CA VAL A 125 -22.94 -17.21 -21.38
C VAL A 125 -23.78 -17.09 -22.65
N PHE A 126 -23.66 -15.98 -23.38
CA PHE A 126 -24.38 -15.78 -24.65
C PHE A 126 -23.93 -16.76 -25.75
N MET A 127 -22.68 -17.26 -25.65
CA MET A 127 -22.14 -18.28 -26.55
C MET A 127 -22.57 -19.71 -26.17
N GLY A 128 -23.42 -19.89 -25.16
CA GLY A 128 -24.00 -21.18 -24.78
C GLY A 128 -23.18 -22.01 -23.78
N ASN A 129 -22.12 -21.43 -23.14
CA ASN A 129 -21.28 -22.13 -22.19
C ASN A 129 -21.38 -21.56 -20.75
N PRO A 130 -22.51 -21.68 -20.03
CA PRO A 130 -22.67 -21.15 -18.69
C PRO A 130 -21.78 -21.85 -17.65
N GLN A 131 -21.39 -23.10 -17.87
CA GLN A 131 -20.50 -23.86 -16.98
C GLN A 131 -19.09 -23.24 -16.90
N THR A 132 -18.62 -22.68 -17.99
CA THR A 132 -17.31 -21.99 -18.04
C THR A 132 -17.31 -20.77 -17.13
N LEU A 133 -18.39 -19.98 -17.12
CA LEU A 133 -18.52 -18.84 -16.23
C LEU A 133 -18.46 -19.27 -14.76
N ALA A 134 -19.26 -20.30 -14.38
CA ALA A 134 -19.28 -20.78 -12.99
C ALA A 134 -17.92 -21.32 -12.55
N ASN A 135 -17.26 -22.10 -13.41
CA ASN A 135 -15.97 -22.71 -13.07
C ASN A 135 -14.84 -21.67 -12.91
N ILE A 136 -14.71 -20.73 -13.86
CA ILE A 136 -13.67 -19.71 -13.79
C ILE A 136 -13.92 -18.75 -12.61
N THR A 137 -15.17 -18.34 -12.39
CA THR A 137 -15.53 -17.47 -11.27
C THR A 137 -15.23 -18.13 -9.92
N ALA A 138 -15.53 -19.42 -9.77
CA ALA A 138 -15.20 -20.18 -8.56
C ALA A 138 -13.68 -20.26 -8.34
N ARG A 139 -12.89 -20.49 -9.38
CA ARG A 139 -11.41 -20.49 -9.30
C ARG A 139 -10.86 -19.13 -8.89
N VAL A 140 -11.39 -18.05 -9.45
CA VAL A 140 -11.01 -16.67 -9.06
C VAL A 140 -11.36 -16.42 -7.61
N TYR A 141 -12.56 -16.82 -7.17
CA TYR A 141 -12.98 -16.71 -5.77
C TYR A 141 -11.99 -17.41 -4.82
N VAL A 142 -11.67 -18.67 -5.09
CA VAL A 142 -10.73 -19.47 -4.27
C VAL A 142 -9.35 -18.82 -4.23
N SER A 143 -8.81 -18.45 -5.39
CA SER A 143 -7.46 -17.88 -5.49
C SER A 143 -7.34 -16.56 -4.75
N VAL A 144 -8.28 -15.63 -4.97
CA VAL A 144 -8.24 -14.30 -4.32
C VAL A 144 -8.48 -14.42 -2.82
N THR A 145 -9.36 -15.31 -2.38
CA THR A 145 -9.62 -15.53 -0.95
C THR A 145 -8.39 -16.13 -0.26
N LEU A 146 -7.71 -17.11 -0.86
CA LEU A 146 -6.47 -17.69 -0.32
C LEU A 146 -5.37 -16.64 -0.16
N VAL A 147 -5.16 -15.79 -1.17
CA VAL A 147 -4.20 -14.68 -1.09
C VAL A 147 -4.62 -13.66 -0.03
N GLY A 148 -5.92 -13.38 0.10
CA GLY A 148 -6.47 -12.50 1.13
C GLY A 148 -6.21 -13.03 2.55
N ILE A 149 -6.39 -14.34 2.77
CA ILE A 149 -6.10 -15.02 4.04
C ILE A 149 -4.60 -14.91 4.33
N LEU A 150 -3.73 -15.25 3.38
CA LEU A 150 -2.28 -15.15 3.53
C LEU A 150 -1.84 -13.72 3.90
N SER A 151 -2.39 -12.73 3.20
CA SER A 151 -2.10 -11.30 3.45
C SER A 151 -2.56 -10.82 4.81
N SER A 152 -3.64 -11.39 5.37
CA SER A 152 -4.13 -11.03 6.71
C SER A 152 -3.38 -11.71 7.84
N GLU A 153 -2.83 -12.90 7.60
CA GLU A 153 -2.10 -13.69 8.59
C GLU A 153 -0.61 -13.37 8.67
N THR A 154 -0.01 -12.92 7.56
CA THR A 154 1.45 -12.82 7.45
C THR A 154 1.87 -11.39 7.18
N SER A 155 2.76 -10.84 8.03
CA SER A 155 3.35 -9.53 7.77
C SER A 155 4.32 -9.57 6.58
N TRP A 156 4.45 -8.45 5.87
CA TRP A 156 5.29 -8.33 4.69
C TRP A 156 6.75 -8.74 4.95
N ASN A 157 7.32 -8.31 6.08
CA ASN A 157 8.71 -8.64 6.45
C ASN A 157 8.94 -10.15 6.63
N LYS A 158 7.91 -10.88 7.07
CA LYS A 158 7.99 -12.35 7.20
C LYS A 158 7.78 -13.02 5.85
N LEU A 159 6.95 -12.42 5.00
CA LEU A 159 6.70 -12.89 3.65
C LEU A 159 7.97 -12.78 2.79
N THR A 160 8.66 -11.63 2.81
CA THR A 160 9.94 -11.43 2.11
C THR A 160 11.01 -12.38 2.64
N GLY A 161 11.10 -12.54 3.97
CA GLY A 161 12.00 -13.52 4.59
C GLY A 161 11.72 -14.97 4.17
N SER A 162 10.46 -15.32 3.91
CA SER A 162 10.04 -16.65 3.45
C SER A 162 10.49 -16.96 2.02
N LEU A 163 10.70 -15.94 1.17
CA LEU A 163 11.19 -16.12 -0.19
C LEU A 163 12.57 -16.81 -0.25
N ARG A 164 13.36 -16.68 0.82
CA ARG A 164 14.65 -17.37 0.92
C ARG A 164 14.51 -18.89 0.85
N THR A 165 13.41 -19.44 1.35
CA THR A 165 13.12 -20.89 1.29
C THR A 165 12.90 -21.35 -0.15
N PHE A 166 12.49 -20.46 -1.04
CA PHE A 166 12.32 -20.72 -2.48
C PHE A 166 13.57 -20.49 -3.31
N HIS A 167 14.76 -20.46 -2.68
CA HIS A 167 16.05 -20.22 -3.34
C HIS A 167 16.15 -18.89 -4.10
N VAL A 168 15.35 -17.89 -3.73
CA VAL A 168 15.46 -16.54 -4.30
C VAL A 168 16.79 -15.93 -3.85
N PRO A 169 17.58 -15.33 -4.77
CA PRO A 169 18.85 -14.72 -4.43
C PRO A 169 18.73 -13.68 -3.31
N PRO A 170 19.66 -13.63 -2.34
CA PRO A 170 19.59 -12.73 -1.20
C PRO A 170 19.48 -11.24 -1.59
N LEU A 171 20.06 -10.87 -2.75
CA LEU A 171 20.00 -9.52 -3.28
C LEU A 171 18.55 -9.06 -3.59
N PHE A 172 17.72 -9.95 -4.15
CA PHE A 172 16.32 -9.66 -4.43
C PHE A 172 15.53 -9.44 -3.14
N ILE A 173 15.75 -10.27 -2.13
CA ILE A 173 15.08 -10.16 -0.82
C ILE A 173 15.45 -8.81 -0.17
N PHE A 174 16.73 -8.47 -0.20
CA PHE A 174 17.24 -7.20 0.29
C PHE A 174 16.61 -6.00 -0.42
N THR A 175 16.56 -6.05 -1.77
CA THR A 175 15.95 -4.99 -2.56
C THR A 175 14.46 -4.83 -2.23
N LEU A 176 13.72 -5.93 -2.07
CA LEU A 176 12.30 -5.90 -1.69
C LEU A 176 12.10 -5.28 -0.31
N ASP A 177 12.89 -5.67 0.70
CA ASP A 177 12.78 -5.14 2.05
C ASP A 177 13.05 -3.63 2.09
N ILE A 178 14.10 -3.18 1.38
CA ILE A 178 14.40 -1.76 1.25
C ILE A 178 13.27 -1.02 0.53
N THR A 179 12.81 -1.55 -0.61
CA THR A 179 11.75 -0.92 -1.41
C THR A 179 10.49 -0.71 -0.58
N LEU A 180 10.05 -1.73 0.16
CA LEU A 180 8.87 -1.63 1.03
C LEU A 180 9.04 -0.57 2.12
N LYS A 181 10.22 -0.48 2.72
CA LYS A 181 10.53 0.56 3.71
C LYS A 181 10.50 1.95 3.08
N TYR A 182 11.11 2.11 1.90
CA TYR A 182 11.17 3.41 1.22
C TYR A 182 9.82 3.87 0.66
N ILE A 183 8.93 2.95 0.26
CA ILE A 183 7.56 3.31 -0.13
C ILE A 183 6.86 4.08 0.99
N SER A 184 7.01 3.66 2.25
CA SER A 184 6.40 4.37 3.38
C SER A 184 7.06 5.73 3.62
N ILE A 185 8.39 5.80 3.63
CA ILE A 185 9.13 7.03 3.92
C ILE A 185 8.90 8.07 2.82
N LEU A 186 9.06 7.68 1.54
CA LEU A 186 8.84 8.57 0.41
C LEU A 186 7.38 9.00 0.30
N GLY A 187 6.46 8.14 0.71
CA GLY A 187 5.07 8.47 0.76
C GLY A 187 4.75 9.57 1.77
N GLU A 188 5.36 9.55 2.96
CA GLU A 188 5.23 10.63 3.94
C GLU A 188 5.81 11.94 3.40
N ILE A 189 7.00 11.90 2.79
CA ILE A 189 7.61 13.07 2.13
C ILE A 189 6.71 13.61 1.01
N CYS A 190 6.15 12.74 0.18
CA CYS A 190 5.24 13.13 -0.88
C CYS A 190 3.99 13.87 -0.33
N VAL A 191 3.43 13.40 0.78
CA VAL A 191 2.31 14.06 1.46
C VAL A 191 2.71 15.44 1.96
N ASP A 192 3.90 15.59 2.53
CA ASP A 192 4.38 16.89 3.04
C ASP A 192 4.64 17.88 1.90
N ILE A 193 5.20 17.41 0.78
CA ILE A 193 5.36 18.24 -0.43
C ILE A 193 3.98 18.66 -0.97
N LEU A 194 3.01 17.76 -1.05
CA LEU A 194 1.64 18.08 -1.49
C LEU A 194 0.98 19.11 -0.57
N ARG A 195 1.16 18.99 0.73
CA ARG A 195 0.68 19.99 1.70
C ARG A 195 1.35 21.35 1.49
N ALA A 196 2.68 21.36 1.29
CA ALA A 196 3.39 22.61 1.03
C ALA A 196 2.96 23.28 -0.26
N VAL A 197 2.68 22.51 -1.31
CA VAL A 197 2.13 23.01 -2.58
C VAL A 197 0.72 23.55 -2.37
N SER A 198 -0.11 22.86 -1.59
CA SER A 198 -1.47 23.31 -1.26
C SER A 198 -1.46 24.66 -0.53
N LEU A 199 -0.55 24.85 0.43
CA LEU A 199 -0.41 26.12 1.17
C LEU A 199 0.10 27.29 0.31
N ARG A 200 0.89 26.99 -0.74
CA ARG A 200 1.41 28.01 -1.67
C ARG A 200 0.46 28.34 -2.81
N SER A 201 -0.46 27.46 -3.13
CA SER A 201 -1.45 27.67 -4.19
C SER A 201 -2.64 28.44 -3.64
N VAL A 202 -2.59 29.78 -3.76
CA VAL A 202 -3.72 30.66 -3.45
C VAL A 202 -4.48 30.92 -4.74
N GLY A 203 -5.76 30.54 -4.80
CA GLY A 203 -6.63 30.74 -5.96
C GLY A 203 -6.57 29.61 -7.00
N LYS A 204 -7.19 29.85 -8.16
CA LYS A 204 -7.34 28.85 -9.22
C LYS A 204 -6.01 28.57 -9.91
N ASN A 205 -5.45 27.39 -9.66
CA ASN A 205 -4.22 26.97 -10.32
C ASN A 205 -4.55 26.45 -11.74
N PRO A 206 -4.18 27.21 -12.81
CA PRO A 206 -4.49 26.81 -14.18
C PRO A 206 -3.70 25.58 -14.63
N ASP A 207 -2.48 25.34 -14.04
CA ASP A 207 -1.54 24.31 -14.46
C ASP A 207 -1.38 23.19 -13.41
N LYS A 208 -2.47 22.44 -13.17
CA LYS A 208 -2.46 21.29 -12.22
C LYS A 208 -1.42 20.23 -12.57
N ALA A 209 -1.20 19.99 -13.87
CA ALA A 209 -0.21 19.02 -14.35
C ALA A 209 1.22 19.46 -14.00
N LYS A 210 1.53 20.76 -14.13
CA LYS A 210 2.85 21.32 -13.80
C LYS A 210 3.15 21.22 -12.31
N SER A 211 2.15 21.50 -11.45
CA SER A 211 2.31 21.34 -10.00
C SER A 211 2.55 19.88 -9.61
N PHE A 212 1.83 18.94 -10.25
CA PHE A 212 2.01 17.52 -9.98
C PHE A 212 3.38 17.00 -10.47
N SER A 213 3.83 17.41 -11.66
CA SER A 213 5.15 17.05 -12.16
C SER A 213 6.27 17.59 -11.26
N GLY A 214 6.10 18.79 -10.68
CA GLY A 214 7.01 19.34 -9.70
C GLY A 214 7.12 18.48 -8.43
N VAL A 215 6.00 18.01 -7.91
CA VAL A 215 5.96 17.09 -6.76
C VAL A 215 6.70 15.78 -7.07
N LEU A 216 6.45 15.20 -8.23
CA LEU A 216 7.15 13.97 -8.67
C LEU A 216 8.66 14.21 -8.82
N GLY A 217 9.07 15.34 -9.43
CA GLY A 217 10.47 15.69 -9.60
C GLY A 217 11.22 15.83 -8.27
N ILE A 218 10.63 16.55 -7.29
CA ILE A 218 11.22 16.70 -5.96
C ILE A 218 11.28 15.35 -5.23
N THR A 219 10.22 14.55 -5.30
CA THR A 219 10.18 13.21 -4.69
C THR A 219 11.26 12.30 -5.28
N PHE A 220 11.46 12.36 -6.59
CA PHE A 220 12.51 11.59 -7.28
C PHE A 220 13.91 12.02 -6.84
N LEU A 221 14.19 13.32 -6.82
CA LEU A 221 15.48 13.84 -6.35
C LEU A 221 15.75 13.43 -4.90
N LYS A 222 14.73 13.54 -4.05
CA LYS A 222 14.86 13.14 -2.64
C LYS A 222 15.08 11.64 -2.49
N SER A 223 14.45 10.81 -3.34
CA SER A 223 14.67 9.36 -3.32
C SER A 223 16.11 8.99 -3.71
N SER A 224 16.69 9.70 -4.69
CA SER A 224 18.09 9.49 -5.09
C SER A 224 19.06 9.86 -3.96
N GLU A 225 18.88 11.04 -3.36
CA GLU A 225 19.67 11.49 -2.21
C GLU A 225 19.63 10.48 -1.06
N MET A 226 18.43 10.05 -0.69
CA MET A 226 18.24 9.07 0.39
C MET A 226 18.85 7.70 0.06
N ALA A 227 18.87 7.28 -1.21
CA ALA A 227 19.52 6.05 -1.62
C ALA A 227 21.04 6.10 -1.43
N GLU A 228 21.67 7.25 -1.77
CA GLU A 228 23.09 7.48 -1.57
C GLU A 228 23.45 7.53 -0.06
N GLU A 229 22.67 8.26 0.74
CA GLU A 229 22.86 8.34 2.20
C GLU A 229 22.72 6.97 2.86
N MET A 230 21.73 6.17 2.42
CA MET A 230 21.54 4.82 2.95
C MET A 230 22.71 3.92 2.60
N TYR A 231 23.19 3.97 1.35
CA TYR A 231 24.36 3.18 0.93
C TYR A 231 25.59 3.56 1.73
N ALA A 232 25.87 4.86 1.88
CA ALA A 232 26.97 5.35 2.71
C ALA A 232 26.86 4.87 4.17
N SER A 233 25.65 4.93 4.75
CA SER A 233 25.38 4.45 6.10
C SER A 233 25.61 2.94 6.25
N MET A 234 25.27 2.15 5.22
CA MET A 234 25.53 0.71 5.20
C MET A 234 27.03 0.41 5.12
N CYS A 235 27.77 1.14 4.28
CA CYS A 235 29.22 1.01 4.17
C CYS A 235 29.91 1.31 5.51
N CYS A 236 29.48 2.36 6.23
CA CYS A 236 30.00 2.68 7.58
C CYS A 236 29.73 1.56 8.60
N ARG A 237 28.70 0.75 8.39
CA ARG A 237 28.37 -0.41 9.23
C ARG A 237 29.05 -1.71 8.78
N GLY A 238 29.97 -1.64 7.81
CA GLY A 238 30.71 -2.79 7.31
C GLY A 238 29.91 -3.66 6.33
N PHE A 239 28.98 -3.10 5.57
CA PHE A 239 28.24 -3.83 4.57
C PHE A 239 29.17 -4.24 3.41
N THR A 240 29.27 -5.53 3.17
CA THR A 240 30.11 -6.16 2.13
C THR A 240 29.32 -6.63 0.91
N GLY A 241 28.04 -6.25 0.80
CA GLY A 241 27.16 -6.75 -0.28
C GLY A 241 26.41 -8.03 0.07
N GLU A 242 26.74 -8.70 1.16
CA GLU A 242 26.02 -9.89 1.62
C GLU A 242 24.92 -9.53 2.62
N TYR A 243 23.69 -9.87 2.28
CA TYR A 243 22.54 -9.70 3.17
C TYR A 243 22.28 -10.98 3.97
N GLN A 244 22.61 -10.94 5.26
CA GLN A 244 22.36 -12.05 6.19
C GLN A 244 21.09 -11.79 7.00
N LEU A 245 20.00 -12.45 6.64
CA LEU A 245 18.80 -12.51 7.47
C LEU A 245 19.05 -13.38 8.70
N LYS A 246 18.97 -12.79 9.89
CA LYS A 246 19.17 -13.46 11.18
C LYS A 246 18.01 -14.42 11.55
N GLN A 247 16.90 -14.39 10.82
CA GLN A 247 15.73 -15.21 11.10
C GLN A 247 15.93 -16.66 10.58
N LYS A 248 16.37 -17.53 11.46
CA LYS A 248 16.29 -18.99 11.23
C LYS A 248 14.86 -19.43 11.60
N TYR A 249 14.02 -19.63 10.62
CA TYR A 249 12.72 -20.28 10.84
C TYR A 249 13.00 -21.76 11.21
N ARG A 250 12.75 -22.12 12.45
CA ARG A 250 12.75 -23.52 12.88
C ARG A 250 11.35 -24.07 12.64
N LEU A 251 11.26 -25.19 11.93
CA LEU A 251 10.02 -25.96 11.81
C LEU A 251 9.52 -26.29 13.22
N CYS A 252 8.33 -25.84 13.55
CA CYS A 252 7.71 -26.09 14.83
C CYS A 252 6.77 -27.31 14.70
N ARG A 253 6.64 -28.11 15.77
CA ARG A 253 5.71 -29.27 15.78
C ARG A 253 4.26 -28.89 15.46
N TYR A 254 3.89 -27.65 15.64
CA TYR A 254 2.57 -27.12 15.29
C TYR A 254 2.36 -26.93 13.78
N ASP A 255 3.43 -26.90 12.99
CA ASP A 255 3.36 -26.80 11.53
C ASP A 255 2.69 -28.03 10.90
N ILE A 256 2.80 -29.19 11.58
CA ILE A 256 2.20 -30.46 11.14
C ILE A 256 0.69 -30.51 11.41
N LEU A 257 0.21 -29.78 12.41
CA LEU A 257 -1.21 -29.77 12.78
C LEU A 257 -2.05 -28.84 11.89
N HIS A 258 -1.40 -27.96 11.13
CA HIS A 258 -2.04 -27.03 10.20
C HIS A 258 -2.13 -27.54 8.74
N ILE A 259 -1.56 -28.75 8.48
CA ILE A 259 -1.69 -29.49 7.25
C ILE A 259 -3.01 -30.28 7.22
#